data_92fcae179041bf49a2df7f8d6cabb241
#
_entry.id   92fcae179041bf49a2df7f8d6cabb241
#
_cell.length_a   1.000
_cell.length_b   1.000
_cell.length_c   1.000
_cell.angle_alpha   90.00
_cell.angle_beta   90.00
_cell.angle_gamma   90.00
#
_symmetry.space_group_name_H-M   'P 1'
#
loop_
_entity.id
_entity.type
_entity.pdbx_description
1 polymer ?
#
loop_
_entity_poly.entity_id
_entity_poly.type
_entity_poly.pdbx_seq_one_letter_code
_entity_poly.pdbx_strand_id
1 'polypeptide(L)'
;MVSLLRLARILCFAAAPFLAVTAVPAGATGSLTCGADGRNLSFELLGNLGSGDGGTIQLIEGKITLKPVQGKLDAREFKVAPEHISGQWSFEKELRIGISPESVDDVAVFLAIIASANSGDSGLSRYRGEYVLKVQGPKGERVLRGWLKDCSAG
;
A
#
# COMPACT_ATOMS: atom_id res chain seq x y z
N MET A 1 -67.38 26.89 -54.08
CA MET A 1 -67.21 27.41 -52.71
C MET A 1 -66.24 26.49 -51.92
N VAL A 2 -65.17 27.05 -51.59
CA VAL A 2 -63.94 26.35 -51.27
C VAL A 2 -63.86 26.11 -49.76
N SER A 3 -63.66 24.85 -49.29
CA SER A 3 -63.38 24.55 -47.93
C SER A 3 -61.96 24.09 -47.77
N LEU A 4 -61.15 24.88 -47.09
CA LEU A 4 -59.73 24.66 -46.81
C LEU A 4 -59.59 23.81 -45.58
N LEU A 5 -59.28 22.55 -45.69
CA LEU A 5 -58.79 21.73 -44.58
C LEU A 5 -57.29 22.00 -44.36
N ARG A 6 -56.97 22.67 -43.29
CA ARG A 6 -55.60 22.79 -42.81
C ARG A 6 -55.18 21.55 -41.99
N LEU A 7 -54.31 20.74 -42.54
CA LEU A 7 -53.61 19.68 -41.80
C LEU A 7 -52.55 20.33 -40.90
N ALA A 8 -52.81 20.30 -39.62
CA ALA A 8 -51.78 20.58 -38.61
C ALA A 8 -50.92 19.33 -38.43
N ARG A 9 -49.69 19.36 -38.91
CA ARG A 9 -48.66 18.36 -38.62
C ARG A 9 -48.05 18.68 -37.25
N ILE A 10 -48.38 17.90 -36.26
CA ILE A 10 -47.73 17.88 -34.93
C ILE A 10 -46.41 17.12 -35.06
N LEU A 11 -45.30 17.84 -35.08
CA LEU A 11 -43.97 17.26 -34.93
C LEU A 11 -43.74 16.97 -33.44
N CYS A 12 -43.85 15.72 -33.03
CA CYS A 12 -43.37 15.26 -31.73
C CYS A 12 -41.83 15.13 -31.80
N PHE A 13 -41.13 16.12 -31.28
CA PHE A 13 -39.71 16.00 -30.98
C PHE A 13 -39.55 15.11 -29.74
N ALA A 14 -39.17 13.83 -29.95
CA ALA A 14 -38.73 12.94 -28.90
C ALA A 14 -37.33 13.37 -28.46
N ALA A 15 -37.24 14.14 -27.38
CA ALA A 15 -35.99 14.44 -26.70
C ALA A 15 -35.52 13.17 -25.96
N ALA A 16 -34.61 12.41 -26.53
CA ALA A 16 -33.91 11.33 -25.83
C ALA A 16 -32.91 11.94 -24.87
N PRO A 17 -33.01 11.65 -23.54
CA PRO A 17 -32.00 12.06 -22.60
C PRO A 17 -30.73 11.24 -22.85
N PHE A 18 -29.66 11.87 -23.35
CA PHE A 18 -28.33 11.33 -23.37
C PHE A 18 -27.85 11.20 -21.91
N LEU A 19 -27.97 10.02 -21.33
CA LEU A 19 -27.28 9.64 -20.11
C LEU A 19 -25.78 9.54 -20.45
N ALA A 20 -25.06 10.64 -20.26
CA ALA A 20 -23.61 10.63 -20.28
C ALA A 20 -23.13 9.80 -19.10
N VAL A 21 -22.89 8.52 -19.30
CA VAL A 21 -22.18 7.67 -18.36
C VAL A 21 -20.74 8.18 -18.35
N THR A 22 -20.40 9.00 -17.37
CA THR A 22 -19.01 9.35 -17.08
C THR A 22 -18.32 8.07 -16.61
N ALA A 23 -17.58 7.42 -17.50
CA ALA A 23 -16.68 6.35 -17.14
C ALA A 23 -15.61 6.97 -16.22
N VAL A 24 -15.74 6.73 -14.92
CA VAL A 24 -14.68 7.01 -13.96
C VAL A 24 -13.51 6.09 -14.36
N PRO A 25 -12.34 6.65 -14.70
CA PRO A 25 -11.19 5.80 -15.00
C PRO A 25 -10.94 4.95 -13.76
N ALA A 26 -11.07 3.63 -13.90
CA ALA A 26 -10.60 2.69 -12.90
C ALA A 26 -9.08 2.88 -12.81
N GLY A 27 -8.64 3.62 -11.79
CA GLY A 27 -7.23 3.78 -11.52
C GLY A 27 -6.63 2.39 -11.30
N ALA A 28 -5.65 2.02 -12.11
CA ALA A 28 -4.93 0.78 -11.90
C ALA A 28 -4.25 0.85 -10.53
N THR A 29 -4.70 0.05 -9.57
CA THR A 29 -4.07 -0.08 -8.26
C THR A 29 -3.01 -1.16 -8.38
N GLY A 30 -1.74 -0.78 -8.20
CA GLY A 30 -0.66 -1.75 -8.11
C GLY A 30 -0.69 -2.47 -6.76
N SER A 31 -0.25 -3.73 -6.73
CA SER A 31 0.00 -4.45 -5.48
C SER A 31 1.41 -4.17 -4.99
N LEU A 32 1.58 -4.03 -3.68
CA LEU A 32 2.88 -3.93 -3.02
C LEU A 32 3.08 -5.16 -2.15
N THR A 33 4.21 -5.83 -2.32
CA THR A 33 4.64 -6.92 -1.43
C THR A 33 6.04 -6.62 -0.95
N CYS A 34 6.25 -6.57 0.36
CA CYS A 34 7.58 -6.38 0.94
C CYS A 34 7.81 -7.35 2.10
N GLY A 35 8.99 -7.95 2.15
CA GLY A 35 9.33 -8.89 3.21
C GLY A 35 10.82 -8.98 3.51
N ALA A 36 11.10 -9.50 4.70
CA ALA A 36 12.43 -9.92 5.11
C ALA A 36 12.33 -11.17 5.98
N ASP A 37 13.36 -12.00 5.88
CA ASP A 37 13.50 -13.20 6.72
C ASP A 37 14.95 -13.33 7.19
N GLY A 38 15.22 -12.75 8.35
CA GLY A 38 16.52 -12.76 9.01
C GLY A 38 16.56 -13.68 10.23
N ARG A 39 17.74 -13.73 10.89
CA ARG A 39 17.94 -14.56 12.09
C ARG A 39 17.03 -14.13 13.24
N ASN A 40 16.84 -12.84 13.45
CA ASN A 40 16.18 -12.29 14.65
C ASN A 40 14.80 -11.71 14.35
N LEU A 41 14.43 -11.60 13.06
CA LEU A 41 13.24 -10.95 12.59
C LEU A 41 12.80 -11.56 11.29
N SER A 42 11.49 -11.71 11.10
CA SER A 42 10.85 -11.80 9.79
C SER A 42 9.66 -10.86 9.74
N PHE A 43 9.35 -10.37 8.57
CA PHE A 43 8.09 -9.67 8.32
C PHE A 43 7.62 -9.91 6.89
N GLU A 44 6.33 -9.81 6.72
CA GLU A 44 5.65 -9.87 5.43
C GLU A 44 4.56 -8.81 5.42
N LEU A 45 4.60 -7.96 4.41
CA LEU A 45 3.68 -6.84 4.22
C LEU A 45 3.08 -6.93 2.83
N LEU A 46 1.77 -6.82 2.77
CA LEU A 46 0.98 -6.73 1.56
C LEU A 46 0.28 -5.38 1.55
N GLY A 47 0.27 -4.72 0.41
CA GLY A 47 -0.37 -3.42 0.29
C GLY A 47 -0.82 -3.12 -1.12
N ASN A 48 -1.51 -2.00 -1.29
CA ASN A 48 -1.92 -1.49 -2.58
C ASN A 48 -1.31 -0.11 -2.80
N LEU A 49 -0.79 0.12 -4.00
CA LEU A 49 -0.33 1.42 -4.47
C LEU A 49 -1.45 2.09 -5.25
N GLY A 50 -1.79 3.33 -4.88
CA GLY A 50 -2.68 4.16 -5.67
C GLY A 50 -2.05 4.56 -7.01
N SER A 51 -2.89 4.76 -8.03
CA SER A 51 -2.46 5.27 -9.33
C SER A 51 -2.06 6.74 -9.24
N GLY A 52 -0.87 7.08 -9.75
CA GLY A 52 -0.37 8.46 -9.86
C GLY A 52 1.15 8.53 -9.66
N ASP A 53 1.76 9.62 -10.13
CA ASP A 53 3.17 9.93 -9.84
C ASP A 53 3.36 10.08 -8.33
N GLY A 54 4.08 9.16 -7.72
CA GLY A 54 4.25 9.10 -6.26
C GLY A 54 3.12 8.33 -5.55
N GLY A 55 2.70 7.18 -6.09
CA GLY A 55 1.58 6.39 -5.61
C GLY A 55 1.51 6.25 -4.09
N THR A 56 0.42 6.73 -3.51
CA THR A 56 0.16 6.59 -2.07
C THR A 56 -0.11 5.13 -1.76
N ILE A 57 0.54 4.60 -0.74
CA ILE A 57 0.22 3.25 -0.24
C ILE A 57 -1.12 3.36 0.49
N GLN A 58 -2.15 2.71 -0.06
CA GLN A 58 -3.50 2.85 0.46
C GLN A 58 -3.83 1.85 1.56
N LEU A 59 -3.31 0.65 1.43
CA LEU A 59 -3.54 -0.43 2.38
C LEU A 59 -2.22 -1.14 2.62
N ILE A 60 -1.83 -1.29 3.88
CA ILE A 60 -0.76 -2.21 4.27
C ILE A 60 -1.33 -3.13 5.34
N GLU A 61 -1.21 -4.41 5.10
CA GLU A 61 -1.53 -5.46 6.05
C GLU A 61 -0.37 -6.44 6.14
N GLY A 62 -0.26 -7.13 7.26
CA GLY A 62 0.77 -8.14 7.40
C GLY A 62 1.14 -8.44 8.84
N LYS A 63 2.36 -8.88 9.02
CA LYS A 63 2.89 -9.22 10.33
C LYS A 63 4.39 -8.99 10.45
N ILE A 64 4.81 -8.69 11.67
CA ILE A 64 6.21 -8.59 12.06
C ILE A 64 6.41 -9.63 13.16
N THR A 65 7.37 -10.55 12.97
CA THR A 65 7.67 -11.61 13.92
C THR A 65 9.08 -11.43 14.47
N LEU A 66 9.20 -11.12 15.75
CA LEU A 66 10.48 -11.21 16.45
C LEU A 66 10.81 -12.68 16.70
N LYS A 67 11.99 -13.10 16.29
CA LYS A 67 12.49 -14.46 16.55
C LYS A 67 13.25 -14.48 17.87
N PRO A 68 13.21 -15.58 18.64
CA PRO A 68 13.84 -15.64 19.94
C PRO A 68 15.36 -15.53 19.79
N VAL A 69 15.97 -14.68 20.60
CA VAL A 69 17.42 -14.57 20.76
C VAL A 69 17.73 -14.87 22.19
N GLN A 70 18.51 -15.93 22.44
CA GLN A 70 18.80 -16.45 23.78
C GLN A 70 19.19 -15.33 24.77
N GLY A 71 18.41 -15.17 25.83
CA GLY A 71 18.58 -14.15 26.87
C GLY A 71 18.32 -12.69 26.42
N LYS A 72 17.90 -12.45 25.22
CA LYS A 72 17.81 -11.10 24.64
C LYS A 72 16.44 -10.70 24.11
N LEU A 73 15.77 -11.57 23.38
CA LEU A 73 14.46 -11.33 22.79
C LEU A 73 13.62 -12.59 22.95
N ASP A 74 12.37 -12.40 23.34
CA ASP A 74 11.36 -13.44 23.32
C ASP A 74 10.64 -13.42 21.98
N ALA A 75 10.14 -14.55 21.50
CA ALA A 75 9.34 -14.61 20.30
C ALA A 75 8.06 -13.80 20.47
N ARG A 76 7.77 -12.92 19.51
CA ARG A 76 6.52 -12.12 19.47
C ARG A 76 6.07 -11.89 18.05
N GLU A 77 4.78 -11.81 17.87
CA GLU A 77 4.16 -11.45 16.61
C GLU A 77 3.33 -10.18 16.78
N PHE A 78 3.53 -9.23 15.87
CA PHE A 78 2.79 -7.98 15.79
C PHE A 78 2.00 -7.99 14.48
N LYS A 79 0.69 -7.86 14.59
CA LYS A 79 -0.18 -7.69 13.43
C LYS A 79 -0.04 -6.28 12.90
N VAL A 80 0.09 -6.15 11.59
CA VAL A 80 0.11 -4.86 10.88
C VAL A 80 -1.23 -4.65 10.22
N ALA A 81 -1.79 -3.46 10.39
CA ALA A 81 -3.02 -3.00 9.78
C ALA A 81 -2.82 -1.58 9.24
N PRO A 82 -3.71 -1.06 8.38
CA PRO A 82 -3.52 0.24 7.72
C PRO A 82 -3.33 1.41 8.68
N GLU A 83 -3.98 1.40 9.84
CA GLU A 83 -3.87 2.42 10.89
C GLU A 83 -2.50 2.47 11.57
N HIS A 84 -1.69 1.43 11.40
CA HIS A 84 -0.34 1.35 11.97
C HIS A 84 0.72 2.03 11.09
N ILE A 85 0.34 2.58 9.93
CA ILE A 85 1.26 3.32 9.07
C ILE A 85 1.55 4.67 9.73
N SER A 86 2.75 4.85 10.26
CA SER A 86 3.20 6.08 10.89
C SER A 86 3.81 7.09 9.92
N GLY A 87 4.13 6.65 8.72
CA GLY A 87 4.64 7.48 7.64
C GLY A 87 4.87 6.69 6.37
N GLN A 88 4.63 7.35 5.26
CA GLN A 88 4.88 6.77 3.95
C GLN A 88 5.32 7.84 2.96
N TRP A 89 6.20 7.44 2.06
CA TRP A 89 6.68 8.28 1.00
C TRP A 89 7.08 7.40 -0.18
N SER A 90 6.56 7.71 -1.36
CA SER A 90 6.93 7.06 -2.60
C SER A 90 7.07 8.15 -3.66
N PHE A 91 8.25 8.27 -4.23
CA PHE A 91 8.53 9.24 -5.27
C PHE A 91 9.58 8.68 -6.23
N GLU A 92 9.29 8.73 -7.53
CA GLU A 92 10.13 8.14 -8.57
C GLU A 92 10.45 6.66 -8.27
N LYS A 93 11.69 6.41 -7.90
CA LYS A 93 12.21 5.06 -7.62
C LYS A 93 12.36 4.75 -6.13
N GLU A 94 12.06 5.70 -5.24
CA GLU A 94 12.23 5.49 -3.81
C GLU A 94 10.91 5.15 -3.13
N LEU A 95 11.00 4.27 -2.14
CA LEU A 95 9.90 3.85 -1.28
C LEU A 95 10.37 3.93 0.17
N ARG A 96 9.62 4.63 1.01
CA ARG A 96 9.85 4.70 2.46
C ARG A 96 8.56 4.42 3.19
N ILE A 97 8.61 3.51 4.15
CA ILE A 97 7.44 3.12 4.93
C ILE A 97 7.85 3.08 6.40
N GLY A 98 7.07 3.72 7.25
CA GLY A 98 7.16 3.62 8.69
C GLY A 98 5.92 2.93 9.25
N ILE A 99 6.09 1.94 10.11
CA ILE A 99 5.02 1.13 10.68
C ILE A 99 5.21 1.02 12.18
N SER A 100 4.16 1.35 12.93
CA SER A 100 4.09 1.26 14.39
C SER A 100 2.85 0.44 14.78
N PRO A 101 2.93 -0.88 14.83
CA PRO A 101 1.81 -1.69 15.29
C PRO A 101 1.56 -1.52 16.79
N GLU A 102 0.43 -2.01 17.26
CA GLU A 102 0.14 -2.03 18.68
C GLU A 102 1.21 -2.82 19.46
N SER A 103 1.49 -2.37 20.67
CA SER A 103 2.42 -3.07 21.56
C SER A 103 1.86 -4.41 22.03
N VAL A 104 2.74 -5.38 22.18
CA VAL A 104 2.41 -6.73 22.67
C VAL A 104 3.27 -7.01 23.91
N ASP A 105 2.66 -7.34 25.04
CA ASP A 105 3.33 -7.62 26.33
C ASP A 105 4.37 -6.55 26.70
N ASP A 106 3.98 -5.29 26.70
CA ASP A 106 4.84 -4.13 26.99
C ASP A 106 6.05 -3.97 26.04
N VAL A 107 6.00 -4.61 24.88
CA VAL A 107 6.99 -4.44 23.83
C VAL A 107 6.35 -3.68 22.68
N ALA A 108 6.93 -2.54 22.33
CA ALA A 108 6.58 -1.75 21.16
C ALA A 108 7.64 -1.92 20.07
N VAL A 109 7.22 -1.88 18.82
CA VAL A 109 8.13 -1.93 17.67
C VAL A 109 7.85 -0.79 16.70
N PHE A 110 8.90 -0.32 16.04
CA PHE A 110 8.82 0.61 14.93
C PHE A 110 9.67 0.07 13.79
N LEU A 111 9.02 -0.28 12.68
CA LEU A 111 9.66 -0.76 11.46
C LEU A 111 9.76 0.39 10.46
N ALA A 112 10.98 0.71 10.03
CA ALA A 112 11.24 1.59 8.90
C ALA A 112 11.80 0.77 7.74
N ILE A 113 11.24 0.97 6.55
CA ILE A 113 11.69 0.39 5.28
C ILE A 113 12.18 1.55 4.40
N ILE A 114 13.36 1.40 3.81
CA ILE A 114 13.93 2.34 2.84
C ILE A 114 14.40 1.51 1.66
N ALA A 115 13.79 1.72 0.50
CA ALA A 115 14.05 0.93 -0.68
C ALA A 115 14.07 1.76 -1.96
N SER A 116 14.79 1.29 -2.95
CA SER A 116 14.85 1.91 -4.28
C SER A 116 14.52 0.88 -5.36
N ALA A 117 13.68 1.28 -6.32
CA ALA A 117 13.30 0.42 -7.42
C ALA A 117 14.41 0.29 -8.47
N ASN A 118 14.67 -0.93 -8.89
CA ASN A 118 15.36 -1.19 -10.15
C ASN A 118 14.31 -1.22 -11.26
N SER A 119 14.42 -0.35 -12.24
CA SER A 119 13.54 -0.36 -13.41
C SER A 119 13.69 -1.67 -14.16
N GLY A 120 12.68 -2.50 -14.14
CA GLY A 120 12.58 -3.69 -14.97
C GLY A 120 11.59 -3.44 -16.09
N ASP A 121 11.82 -4.06 -17.27
CA ASP A 121 11.00 -3.89 -18.48
C ASP A 121 9.58 -4.50 -18.39
N SER A 122 9.22 -5.09 -17.26
CA SER A 122 8.00 -5.91 -17.12
C SER A 122 6.81 -5.22 -16.42
N GLY A 123 6.82 -3.90 -16.23
CA GLY A 123 5.77 -3.20 -15.48
C GLY A 123 5.78 -3.47 -13.97
N LEU A 124 6.56 -4.44 -13.51
CA LEU A 124 6.76 -4.77 -12.11
C LEU A 124 8.03 -4.10 -11.60
N SER A 125 7.91 -3.17 -10.67
CA SER A 125 9.05 -2.56 -10.00
C SER A 125 9.56 -3.45 -8.89
N ARG A 126 10.81 -3.87 -8.96
CA ARG A 126 11.48 -4.58 -7.86
C ARG A 126 12.27 -3.59 -7.04
N TYR A 127 12.02 -3.58 -5.74
CA TYR A 127 12.73 -2.72 -4.80
C TYR A 127 13.84 -3.48 -4.10
N ARG A 128 14.98 -2.82 -3.94
CA ARG A 128 16.08 -3.27 -3.09
C ARG A 128 16.32 -2.24 -2.01
N GLY A 129 16.55 -2.68 -0.80
CA GLY A 129 16.74 -1.75 0.29
C GLY A 129 16.96 -2.45 1.62
N GLU A 130 16.94 -1.64 2.64
CA GLU A 130 17.13 -2.06 4.02
C GLU A 130 15.90 -1.80 4.87
N TYR A 131 15.84 -2.52 5.97
CA TYR A 131 14.92 -2.22 7.06
C TYR A 131 15.68 -1.90 8.35
N VAL A 132 15.05 -1.06 9.17
CA VAL A 132 15.45 -0.78 10.54
C VAL A 132 14.26 -1.06 11.43
N LEU A 133 14.38 -2.00 12.37
CA LEU A 133 13.37 -2.25 13.39
C LEU A 133 13.91 -1.78 14.74
N LYS A 134 13.23 -0.82 15.34
CA LYS A 134 13.44 -0.45 16.75
C LYS A 134 12.48 -1.27 17.60
N VAL A 135 12.99 -1.89 18.62
CA VAL A 135 12.24 -2.68 19.61
C VAL A 135 12.43 -2.02 20.96
N GLN A 136 11.35 -1.58 21.58
CA GLN A 136 11.35 -0.98 22.91
C GLN A 136 10.55 -1.88 23.86
N GLY A 137 11.16 -2.28 24.94
CA GLY A 137 10.53 -3.15 25.95
C GLY A 137 11.14 -2.98 27.32
N PRO A 138 10.72 -3.77 28.32
CA PRO A 138 11.19 -3.69 29.70
C PRO A 138 12.72 -3.84 29.86
N LYS A 139 13.36 -4.50 28.91
CA LYS A 139 14.82 -4.71 28.87
C LYS A 139 15.58 -3.59 28.11
N GLY A 140 14.91 -2.49 27.78
CA GLY A 140 15.46 -1.35 27.06
C GLY A 140 15.20 -1.38 25.55
N GLU A 141 15.83 -0.44 24.84
CA GLU A 141 15.72 -0.29 23.39
C GLU A 141 16.75 -1.16 22.66
N ARG A 142 16.33 -1.71 21.53
CA ARG A 142 17.19 -2.44 20.60
C ARG A 142 16.89 -2.03 19.17
N VAL A 143 17.92 -2.06 18.33
CA VAL A 143 17.82 -1.78 16.91
C VAL A 143 18.30 -3.00 16.13
N LEU A 144 17.42 -3.55 15.29
CA LEU A 144 17.71 -4.61 14.35
C LEU A 144 17.75 -4.01 12.94
N ARG A 145 18.72 -4.42 12.14
CA ARG A 145 18.87 -3.96 10.76
C ARG A 145 19.08 -5.14 9.83
N GLY A 146 18.66 -5.00 8.58
CA GLY A 146 18.88 -6.02 7.57
C GLY A 146 18.40 -5.57 6.20
N TRP A 147 18.54 -6.47 5.25
CA TRP A 147 18.15 -6.25 3.86
C TRP A 147 16.76 -6.81 3.61
N LEU A 148 16.01 -6.16 2.74
CA LEU A 148 14.78 -6.70 2.20
C LEU A 148 15.10 -7.94 1.36
N LYS A 149 14.32 -9.01 1.56
CA LYS A 149 14.44 -10.23 0.77
C LYS A 149 13.70 -10.09 -0.54
N ASP A 150 12.44 -9.70 -0.43
CA ASP A 150 11.55 -9.50 -1.56
C ASP A 150 10.74 -8.23 -1.31
N CYS A 151 10.80 -7.29 -2.25
CA CYS A 151 9.95 -6.11 -2.24
C CYS A 151 9.63 -5.75 -3.69
N SER A 152 8.36 -5.74 -4.06
CA SER A 152 7.91 -5.47 -5.41
C SER A 152 6.59 -4.73 -5.44
N ALA A 153 6.37 -3.99 -6.51
CA ALA A 153 5.12 -3.32 -6.80
C ALA A 153 4.76 -3.45 -8.28
N GLY A 154 3.46 -3.69 -8.58
CA GLY A 154 2.98 -3.84 -9.95
C GLY A 154 1.50 -4.19 -10.03
#